data_fb21614bc05bbc99180de473d5134f7f
#
_entry.id   fb21614bc05bbc99180de473d5134f7f
#
_cell.length_a   1.000
_cell.length_b   1.000
_cell.length_c   1.000
_cell.angle_alpha   90.00
_cell.angle_beta   90.00
_cell.angle_gamma   90.00
#
_symmetry.space_group_name_H-M   'P 1'
#
loop_
_entity.id
_entity.type
_entity.pdbx_description
1 polymer ?
#
loop_
_entity_poly.entity_id
_entity_poly.type
_entity_poly.pdbx_seq_one_letter_code
_entity_poly.pdbx_strand_id
1 'polypeptide(L)'
;MKLFSLPKDKAKKPARRKLTREDVLLAQRIKQVRKERGLTQAELSDILGMNIVYIAQVEAKQQGLSLPMVYRIAKVLNIPLKELFSF
;
A
#
# COMPACT_ATOMS: atom_id res chain seq x y z
N MET A 1 3.04 37.23 0.08
CA MET A 1 1.81 36.54 0.21
C MET A 1 1.95 35.04 0.31
N LYS A 2 1.15 34.43 1.07
CA LYS A 2 1.33 33.03 1.31
C LYS A 2 0.31 32.19 0.63
N LEU A 3 0.60 31.82 -0.58
CA LEU A 3 -0.32 31.06 -1.35
C LEU A 3 -0.59 29.69 -0.79
N PHE A 4 0.42 29.13 -0.16
CA PHE A 4 0.28 27.80 0.37
C PHE A 4 0.44 27.72 1.85
N SER A 5 -0.09 28.69 2.49
CA SER A 5 -0.02 28.70 3.92
C SER A 5 -1.04 27.71 4.47
N LEU A 6 -0.58 26.55 4.81
CA LEU A 6 -1.46 25.54 5.35
C LEU A 6 -1.79 25.85 6.79
N PRO A 7 -3.01 25.55 7.20
CA PRO A 7 -3.34 25.65 8.62
C PRO A 7 -2.44 24.74 9.42
N LYS A 8 -2.05 25.18 10.59
CA LYS A 8 -1.14 24.43 11.40
C LYS A 8 -1.66 23.08 11.77
N ASP A 9 -2.92 22.98 12.07
CA ASP A 9 -3.50 21.72 12.45
C ASP A 9 -3.45 20.73 11.31
N LYS A 10 -3.51 21.19 10.07
CA LYS A 10 -3.37 20.30 8.92
C LYS A 10 -1.93 19.94 8.69
N ALA A 11 -1.01 20.81 9.01
CA ALA A 11 0.39 20.55 8.80
C ALA A 11 0.96 19.63 9.84
N LYS A 12 0.29 19.46 10.95
CA LYS A 12 0.80 18.65 12.01
C LYS A 12 0.88 17.22 11.63
N LYS A 13 -0.24 16.58 11.66
CA LYS A 13 -0.27 15.16 11.52
C LYS A 13 -1.53 14.84 10.78
N PRO A 14 -1.42 14.38 9.57
CA PRO A 14 -2.60 14.09 8.78
C PRO A 14 -3.41 12.99 9.45
N ALA A 15 -4.70 13.17 9.40
CA ALA A 15 -5.59 12.13 9.85
C ALA A 15 -5.40 10.93 8.94
N ARG A 16 -5.57 9.75 9.51
CA ARG A 16 -5.49 8.54 8.73
C ARG A 16 -6.57 8.58 7.66
N ARG A 17 -6.16 8.33 6.43
CA ARG A 17 -7.08 8.33 5.31
C ARG A 17 -8.07 7.18 5.45
N LYS A 18 -9.33 7.47 5.19
CA LYS A 18 -10.34 6.44 5.20
C LYS A 18 -10.12 5.53 4.01
N LEU A 19 -10.14 4.24 4.23
CA LEU A 19 -9.94 3.30 3.15
C LEU A 19 -11.16 3.26 2.24
N THR A 20 -10.91 3.26 0.95
CA THR A 20 -11.96 3.14 -0.05
C THR A 20 -12.15 1.67 -0.39
N ARG A 21 -13.20 1.42 -1.15
CA ARG A 21 -13.43 0.08 -1.67
C ARG A 21 -12.25 -0.40 -2.50
N GLU A 22 -11.68 0.51 -3.29
CA GLU A 22 -10.54 0.19 -4.14
C GLU A 22 -9.31 -0.17 -3.30
N ASP A 23 -9.12 0.50 -2.18
CA ASP A 23 -8.03 0.14 -1.27
C ASP A 23 -8.18 -1.28 -0.77
N VAL A 24 -9.39 -1.67 -0.41
CA VAL A 24 -9.66 -3.00 0.11
C VAL A 24 -9.43 -4.06 -0.97
N LEU A 25 -9.93 -3.80 -2.17
CA LEU A 25 -9.76 -4.73 -3.27
C LEU A 25 -8.31 -4.89 -3.67
N LEU A 26 -7.57 -3.78 -3.66
CA LEU A 26 -6.15 -3.80 -3.96
C LEU A 26 -5.39 -4.62 -2.92
N ALA A 27 -5.71 -4.44 -1.66
CA ALA A 27 -5.06 -5.20 -0.58
C ALA A 27 -5.31 -6.70 -0.75
N GLN A 28 -6.53 -7.07 -1.08
CA GLN A 28 -6.86 -8.48 -1.31
C GLN A 28 -6.09 -9.05 -2.49
N ARG A 29 -5.97 -8.26 -3.55
CA ARG A 29 -5.26 -8.70 -4.73
C ARG A 29 -3.77 -8.88 -4.45
N ILE A 30 -3.19 -7.96 -3.70
CA ILE A 30 -1.78 -8.06 -3.33
C ILE A 30 -1.54 -9.33 -2.52
N LYS A 31 -2.38 -9.59 -1.56
CA LYS A 31 -2.25 -10.78 -0.73
C LYS A 31 -2.36 -12.05 -1.58
N GLN A 32 -3.30 -12.07 -2.50
CA GLN A 32 -3.50 -13.21 -3.39
C GLN A 32 -2.25 -13.45 -4.24
N VAL A 33 -1.75 -12.40 -4.89
CA VAL A 33 -0.59 -12.53 -5.78
C VAL A 33 0.65 -12.91 -4.98
N ARG A 34 0.82 -12.31 -3.80
CA ARG A 34 1.94 -12.67 -2.92
C ARG A 34 1.96 -14.17 -2.65
N LYS A 35 0.81 -14.71 -2.30
CA LYS A 35 0.71 -16.14 -2.00
C LYS A 35 0.97 -17.00 -3.23
N GLU A 36 0.47 -16.55 -4.37
CA GLU A 36 0.72 -17.25 -5.63
C GLU A 36 2.20 -17.29 -5.97
N ARG A 37 2.95 -16.28 -5.56
CA ARG A 37 4.39 -16.24 -5.76
C ARG A 37 5.16 -16.99 -4.69
N GLY A 38 4.45 -17.56 -3.70
CA GLY A 38 5.10 -18.31 -2.64
C GLY A 38 5.83 -17.47 -1.63
N LEU A 39 5.45 -16.21 -1.48
CA LEU A 39 6.12 -15.29 -0.57
C LEU A 39 5.33 -15.14 0.72
N THR A 40 6.05 -15.13 1.86
CA THR A 40 5.45 -14.77 3.12
C THR A 40 5.40 -13.25 3.24
N GLN A 41 4.62 -12.76 4.22
CA GLN A 41 4.62 -11.33 4.50
C GLN A 41 6.02 -10.84 4.87
N ALA A 42 6.75 -11.64 5.63
CA ALA A 42 8.11 -11.28 6.02
C ALA A 42 9.02 -11.18 4.81
N GLU A 43 8.93 -12.13 3.90
CA GLU A 43 9.76 -12.13 2.70
C GLU A 43 9.46 -10.93 1.81
N LEU A 44 8.18 -10.62 1.62
CA LEU A 44 7.82 -9.47 0.82
C LEU A 44 8.31 -8.18 1.46
N SER A 45 8.13 -8.05 2.77
CA SER A 45 8.57 -6.84 3.46
C SER A 45 10.09 -6.68 3.39
N ASP A 46 10.84 -7.79 3.48
CA ASP A 46 12.28 -7.73 3.37
C ASP A 46 12.73 -7.24 1.99
N ILE A 47 12.10 -7.77 0.95
CA ILE A 47 12.44 -7.36 -0.41
C ILE A 47 12.12 -5.88 -0.63
N LEU A 48 11.03 -5.41 -0.03
CA LEU A 48 10.65 -4.01 -0.15
C LEU A 48 11.42 -3.09 0.78
N GLY A 49 12.18 -3.65 1.72
CA GLY A 49 12.87 -2.85 2.72
C GLY A 49 11.92 -2.21 3.71
N MET A 50 10.78 -2.84 3.97
CA MET A 50 9.75 -2.31 4.85
C MET A 50 9.60 -3.18 6.08
N ASN A 51 8.99 -2.60 7.10
CA ASN A 51 8.66 -3.35 8.29
C ASN A 51 7.50 -4.31 7.99
N ILE A 52 7.58 -5.52 8.52
CA ILE A 52 6.54 -6.51 8.29
C ILE A 52 5.17 -6.03 8.79
N VAL A 53 5.16 -5.21 9.83
CA VAL A 53 3.91 -4.66 10.36
C VAL A 53 3.18 -3.85 9.29
N TYR A 54 3.92 -3.11 8.47
CA TYR A 54 3.32 -2.34 7.41
C TYR A 54 2.58 -3.24 6.42
N ILE A 55 3.25 -4.31 5.97
CA ILE A 55 2.63 -5.25 5.02
C ILE A 55 1.42 -5.93 5.66
N ALA A 56 1.56 -6.33 6.91
CA ALA A 56 0.45 -6.97 7.61
C ALA A 56 -0.75 -6.05 7.73
N GLN A 57 -0.51 -4.77 8.02
CA GLN A 57 -1.59 -3.80 8.12
C GLN A 57 -2.26 -3.54 6.78
N VAL A 58 -1.48 -3.49 5.71
CA VAL A 58 -2.05 -3.32 4.38
C VAL A 58 -2.96 -4.50 4.04
N GLU A 59 -2.47 -5.70 4.26
CA GLU A 59 -3.26 -6.90 3.93
C GLU A 59 -4.46 -7.06 4.86
N ALA A 60 -4.37 -6.56 6.07
CA ALA A 60 -5.49 -6.57 7.01
C ALA A 60 -6.47 -5.42 6.76
N LYS A 61 -6.22 -4.62 5.73
CA LYS A 61 -7.09 -3.51 5.36
C LYS A 61 -7.16 -2.45 6.44
N GLN A 62 -6.06 -2.28 7.14
CA GLN A 62 -5.94 -1.25 8.17
C GLN A 62 -5.17 -0.04 7.69
N GLN A 63 -4.52 -0.15 6.55
CA GLN A 63 -3.72 0.93 6.00
C GLN A 63 -3.74 0.86 4.48
N GLY A 64 -3.88 2.02 3.84
CA GLY A 64 -3.82 2.09 2.39
C GLY A 64 -2.39 2.18 1.90
N LEU A 65 -2.22 2.06 0.60
CA LEU A 65 -0.92 2.12 -0.05
C LEU A 65 -0.79 3.43 -0.81
N SER A 66 0.41 3.99 -0.78
CA SER A 66 0.72 5.10 -1.66
C SER A 66 0.98 4.56 -3.06
N LEU A 67 0.79 5.39 -4.05
CA LEU A 67 1.02 4.97 -5.44
C LEU A 67 2.46 4.50 -5.67
N PRO A 68 3.49 5.20 -5.17
CA PRO A 68 4.85 4.68 -5.34
C PRO A 68 5.04 3.29 -4.75
N MET A 69 4.40 3.01 -3.62
CA MET A 69 4.52 1.70 -3.02
C MET A 69 3.81 0.63 -3.85
N VAL A 70 2.67 0.98 -4.45
CA VAL A 70 1.96 0.07 -5.34
C VAL A 70 2.86 -0.33 -6.51
N TYR A 71 3.56 0.65 -7.10
CA TYR A 71 4.50 0.36 -8.18
C TYR A 71 5.60 -0.59 -7.74
N ARG A 72 6.15 -0.36 -6.56
CA ARG A 72 7.23 -1.21 -6.05
C ARG A 72 6.75 -2.64 -5.82
N ILE A 73 5.56 -2.77 -5.25
CA ILE A 73 4.99 -4.09 -4.98
C ILE A 73 4.73 -4.83 -6.28
N ALA A 74 4.17 -4.15 -7.27
CA ALA A 74 3.92 -4.76 -8.57
C ALA A 74 5.20 -5.27 -9.20
N LYS A 75 6.28 -4.50 -9.06
CA LYS A 75 7.58 -4.88 -9.60
C LYS A 75 8.13 -6.10 -8.90
N VAL A 76 8.07 -6.11 -7.58
CA VAL A 76 8.57 -7.24 -6.79
C VAL A 76 7.77 -8.50 -7.08
N LEU A 77 6.46 -8.36 -7.18
CA LEU A 77 5.60 -9.51 -7.46
C LEU A 77 5.59 -9.91 -8.94
N ASN A 78 6.27 -9.12 -9.76
CA ASN A 78 6.36 -9.39 -11.19
C ASN A 78 4.98 -9.51 -11.83
N ILE A 79 4.14 -8.53 -11.57
CA ILE A 79 2.79 -8.49 -12.11
C ILE A 79 2.59 -7.13 -12.79
N PRO A 80 1.98 -7.10 -13.97
CA PRO A 80 1.67 -5.82 -14.60
C PRO A 80 0.73 -5.01 -13.72
N LEU A 81 0.98 -3.72 -13.67
CA LEU A 81 0.19 -2.85 -12.81
C LEU A 81 -1.30 -2.95 -13.10
N LYS A 82 -1.65 -3.06 -14.38
CA LYS A 82 -3.05 -3.15 -14.75
C LYS A 82 -3.72 -4.41 -14.20
N GLU A 83 -2.96 -5.49 -14.07
CA GLU A 83 -3.52 -6.72 -13.51
C GLU A 83 -3.70 -6.61 -12.01
N LEU A 84 -2.85 -5.84 -11.38
CA LEU A 84 -2.99 -5.61 -9.96
C LEU A 84 -4.29 -4.87 -9.65
N PHE A 85 -4.72 -4.02 -10.56
CA PHE A 85 -5.95 -3.26 -10.42
C PHE A 85 -7.12 -3.87 -11.17
N SER A 86 -7.02 -5.11 -11.55
CA SER A 86 -8.07 -5.77 -12.31
C SER A 86 -9.13 -6.33 -11.35
N PHE A 87 -10.03 -5.47 -10.99
CA PHE A 87 -11.12 -5.88 -10.11
C PHE A 87 -12.37 -5.01 -10.29
#